data_fd1d06691cf9e1d440caff8570698da4
#
_entry.id   fd1d06691cf9e1d440caff8570698da4
#
_cell.length_a   1.000
_cell.length_b   1.000
_cell.length_c   1.000
_cell.angle_alpha   90.00
_cell.angle_beta   90.00
_cell.angle_gamma   90.00
#
_symmetry.space_group_name_H-M   'P 1'
#
loop_
_entity.id
_entity.type
_entity.pdbx_description
1 polymer ?
#
loop_
_entity_poly.entity_id
_entity_poly.type
_entity_poly.pdbx_seq_one_letter_code
_entity_poly.pdbx_strand_id
1 'polypeptide(L)'
;MFVKKNCSTDKSLQQQDYRFYRLSRKESLLYGITGFIVGSLGLYFFYQTVIVWIPGIACGIFYCKWKEKRLCENRKEQLEQQFKDWMETTSSNLQAGYSVENAFLRAGEELKLLYGKETDIQKEICNLKHLLTNNVPLEKILWDFGERSGGKDIQNFADVFAAGKRSGGDLRDMIGSCCEIIVMRRDTEREIRTLIHIK
;
A
#
# COMPACT_ATOMS: atom_id res chain seq x y z
N MET A 1 -0.79 -30.59 14.20
CA MET A 1 -1.50 -29.95 15.32
C MET A 1 -0.65 -28.84 15.91
N PHE A 2 -0.40 -27.73 15.18
CA PHE A 2 0.27 -26.52 15.68
C PHE A 2 0.22 -25.40 14.64
N VAL A 3 -0.96 -24.91 14.28
CA VAL A 3 -1.10 -23.60 13.62
C VAL A 3 -2.43 -22.97 14.05
N LYS A 4 -2.53 -22.67 15.35
CA LYS A 4 -3.69 -21.95 15.85
C LYS A 4 -3.25 -21.03 17.01
N LYS A 5 -2.52 -19.94 16.67
CA LYS A 5 -2.45 -18.73 17.51
C LYS A 5 -1.40 -17.78 16.96
N ASN A 6 -1.77 -16.84 16.09
CA ASN A 6 -1.08 -15.55 16.01
C ASN A 6 -1.59 -14.67 14.84
N CYS A 7 -2.81 -14.86 14.40
CA CYS A 7 -3.55 -13.73 13.82
C CYS A 7 -4.37 -13.22 15.03
N SER A 8 -3.90 -12.17 15.67
CA SER A 8 -4.60 -11.59 16.79
C SER A 8 -6.01 -11.27 16.33
N THR A 9 -6.96 -11.88 17.01
CA THR A 9 -8.40 -11.65 16.89
C THR A 9 -8.64 -10.24 17.40
N ASP A 10 -8.22 -9.25 16.63
CA ASP A 10 -8.51 -7.87 16.93
C ASP A 10 -9.70 -7.42 16.08
N LYS A 11 -10.63 -6.77 16.72
CA LYS A 11 -11.91 -6.24 16.26
C LYS A 11 -11.83 -5.26 15.09
N SER A 12 -10.76 -5.27 14.30
CA SER A 12 -10.48 -4.35 13.22
C SER A 12 -10.14 -5.05 11.89
N LEU A 13 -10.81 -6.16 11.59
CA LEU A 13 -10.96 -6.60 10.20
C LEU A 13 -11.92 -5.66 9.45
N GLN A 14 -11.84 -4.39 9.77
CA GLN A 14 -12.46 -3.35 9.00
C GLN A 14 -11.59 -3.20 7.76
N GLN A 15 -12.11 -3.63 6.62
CA GLN A 15 -11.53 -3.44 5.29
C GLN A 15 -10.95 -2.02 5.21
N GLN A 16 -9.64 -1.91 5.28
CA GLN A 16 -8.97 -0.61 5.33
C GLN A 16 -8.89 -0.07 3.92
N ASP A 17 -9.49 1.10 3.68
CA ASP A 17 -9.38 1.81 2.41
C ASP A 17 -8.09 2.62 2.39
N TYR A 18 -7.16 2.26 1.52
CA TYR A 18 -5.84 2.91 1.37
C TYR A 18 -5.87 4.13 0.45
N ARG A 19 -7.02 4.45 -0.14
CA ARG A 19 -7.18 5.63 -1.00
C ARG A 19 -7.13 6.93 -0.23
N PHE A 20 -7.51 6.91 1.07
CA PHE A 20 -7.58 8.09 1.93
C PHE A 20 -6.75 7.89 3.18
N TYR A 21 -5.69 8.68 3.32
CA TYR A 21 -4.95 8.80 4.58
C TYR A 21 -5.54 9.94 5.39
N ARG A 22 -6.09 9.64 6.55
CA ARG A 22 -6.47 10.68 7.53
C ARG A 22 -5.35 10.79 8.56
N LEU A 23 -4.70 11.95 8.59
CA LEU A 23 -3.76 12.29 9.66
C LEU A 23 -4.43 12.13 11.03
N SER A 24 -3.71 11.55 11.98
CA SER A 24 -4.13 11.57 13.37
C SER A 24 -4.30 13.03 13.83
N ARG A 25 -5.31 13.30 14.67
CA ARG A 25 -5.56 14.66 15.17
C ARG A 25 -4.31 15.33 15.77
N LYS A 26 -3.43 14.53 16.40
CA LYS A 26 -2.15 15.00 16.96
C LYS A 26 -1.14 15.38 15.88
N GLU A 27 -1.02 14.61 14.82
CA GLU A 27 -0.13 14.87 13.69
C GLU A 27 -0.60 16.08 12.88
N SER A 28 -1.89 16.19 12.62
CA SER A 28 -2.49 17.35 11.95
C SER A 28 -2.25 18.65 12.73
N LEU A 29 -2.41 18.61 14.06
CA LEU A 29 -2.10 19.74 14.93
C LEU A 29 -0.60 20.11 14.90
N LEU A 30 0.29 19.12 14.97
CA LEU A 30 1.73 19.36 14.97
C LEU A 30 2.18 19.99 13.63
N TYR A 31 1.72 19.47 12.52
CA TYR A 31 2.04 20.03 11.18
C TYR A 31 1.36 21.38 10.94
N GLY A 32 0.17 21.60 11.47
CA GLY A 32 -0.50 22.91 11.45
C GLY A 32 0.27 23.96 12.22
N ILE A 33 0.74 23.63 13.43
CA ILE A 33 1.54 24.53 14.27
C ILE A 33 2.89 24.84 13.62
N THR A 34 3.59 23.85 13.07
CA THR A 34 4.88 24.09 12.39
C THR A 34 4.71 24.95 11.14
N GLY A 35 3.69 24.70 10.32
CA GLY A 35 3.39 25.53 9.15
C GLY A 35 3.00 26.96 9.54
N PHE A 36 2.25 27.14 10.64
CA PHE A 36 1.90 28.44 11.17
C PHE A 36 3.13 29.21 11.69
N ILE A 37 4.03 28.57 12.44
CA ILE A 37 5.24 29.21 12.99
C ILE A 37 6.16 29.64 11.83
N VAL A 38 6.41 28.77 10.85
CA VAL A 38 7.28 29.10 9.71
C VAL A 38 6.67 30.23 8.87
N GLY A 39 5.36 30.19 8.60
CA GLY A 39 4.67 31.24 7.86
C GLY A 39 4.65 32.58 8.58
N SER A 40 4.38 32.58 9.89
CA SER A 40 4.36 33.83 10.67
C SER A 40 5.75 34.42 10.90
N LEU A 41 6.80 33.60 11.05
CA LEU A 41 8.16 34.09 11.20
C LEU A 41 8.65 34.81 9.91
N GLY A 42 8.38 34.22 8.75
CA GLY A 42 8.73 34.82 7.47
C GLY A 42 8.02 36.12 7.18
N LEU A 43 6.76 36.23 7.55
CA LEU A 43 5.96 37.43 7.33
C LEU A 43 6.20 38.51 8.40
N TYR A 44 6.50 38.12 9.63
CA TYR A 44 6.87 39.08 10.71
C TYR A 44 8.14 39.86 10.37
N PHE A 45 9.10 39.23 9.70
CA PHE A 45 10.35 39.87 9.27
C PHE A 45 10.13 40.97 8.21
N PHE A 46 9.03 40.87 7.44
CA PHE A 46 8.74 41.82 6.35
C PHE A 46 7.74 42.93 6.73
N TYR A 47 6.82 42.68 7.65
CA TYR A 47 5.63 43.55 7.80
C TYR A 47 5.25 43.87 9.24
N GLN A 48 5.97 43.98 10.23
CA GLN A 48 5.67 44.43 11.62
C GLN A 48 4.18 44.74 12.00
N THR A 49 3.19 44.20 11.30
CA THR A 49 1.76 44.50 11.41
C THR A 49 0.92 43.25 11.71
N VAL A 50 -0.11 43.41 12.56
CA VAL A 50 -1.02 42.32 13.04
C VAL A 50 -1.78 41.60 11.89
N ILE A 51 -1.95 42.25 10.74
CA ILE A 51 -2.63 41.72 9.53
C ILE A 51 -1.95 40.45 8.97
N VAL A 52 -0.69 40.19 9.33
CA VAL A 52 0.12 39.05 8.90
C VAL A 52 -0.39 37.69 9.41
N TRP A 53 -1.25 37.66 10.40
CA TRP A 53 -1.75 36.43 11.00
C TRP A 53 -2.74 35.67 10.10
N ILE A 54 -3.47 36.36 9.24
CA ILE A 54 -4.47 35.78 8.35
C ILE A 54 -3.82 34.85 7.28
N PRO A 55 -2.79 35.30 6.51
CA PRO A 55 -2.10 34.42 5.57
C PRO A 55 -1.32 33.29 6.24
N GLY A 56 -0.86 33.47 7.51
CA GLY A 56 -0.22 32.38 8.28
C GLY A 56 -1.14 31.17 8.52
N ILE A 57 -2.42 31.40 8.82
CA ILE A 57 -3.42 30.35 8.98
C ILE A 57 -3.67 29.62 7.63
N ALA A 58 -3.78 30.38 6.54
CA ALA A 58 -3.96 29.79 5.21
C ALA A 58 -2.77 28.91 4.79
N CYS A 59 -1.54 29.33 5.04
CA CYS A 59 -0.33 28.55 4.82
C CYS A 59 -0.30 27.26 5.66
N GLY A 60 -0.73 27.33 6.93
CA GLY A 60 -0.82 26.15 7.80
C GLY A 60 -1.79 25.09 7.26
N ILE A 61 -2.96 25.50 6.80
CA ILE A 61 -3.97 24.59 6.21
C ILE A 61 -3.46 24.00 4.89
N PHE A 62 -2.84 24.80 4.03
CA PHE A 62 -2.28 24.35 2.77
C PHE A 62 -1.15 23.34 2.99
N TYR A 63 -0.26 23.61 3.95
CA TYR A 63 0.84 22.70 4.31
C TYR A 63 0.33 21.37 4.86
N CYS A 64 -0.71 21.37 5.70
CA CYS A 64 -1.34 20.13 6.18
C CYS A 64 -1.87 19.27 5.04
N LYS A 65 -2.65 19.86 4.11
CA LYS A 65 -3.21 19.14 2.96
C LYS A 65 -2.13 18.58 2.03
N TRP A 66 -1.08 19.36 1.80
CA TRP A 66 0.05 18.94 0.98
C TRP A 66 0.81 17.76 1.62
N LYS A 67 0.99 17.81 2.95
CA LYS A 67 1.65 16.74 3.71
C LYS A 67 0.81 15.47 3.74
N GLU A 68 -0.52 15.59 3.93
CA GLU A 68 -1.44 14.45 3.84
C GLU A 68 -1.34 13.73 2.50
N LYS A 69 -1.33 14.48 1.41
CA LYS A 69 -1.21 13.93 0.07
C LYS A 69 0.11 13.16 -0.10
N ARG A 70 1.23 13.75 0.32
CA ARG A 70 2.54 13.07 0.26
C ARG A 70 2.61 11.81 1.11
N LEU A 71 2.06 11.84 2.32
CA LEU A 71 2.03 10.66 3.19
C LEU A 71 1.17 9.56 2.60
N CYS A 72 0.04 9.91 1.98
CA CYS A 72 -0.80 8.96 1.27
C CYS A 72 -0.07 8.33 0.06
N GLU A 73 0.62 9.14 -0.74
CA GLU A 73 1.41 8.66 -1.87
C GLU A 73 2.54 7.72 -1.42
N ASN A 74 3.30 8.09 -0.41
CA ASN A 74 4.38 7.25 0.14
C ASN A 74 3.84 5.91 0.68
N ARG A 75 2.69 5.93 1.35
CA ARG A 75 2.07 4.71 1.87
C ARG A 75 1.61 3.78 0.75
N LYS A 76 1.02 4.33 -0.31
CA LYS A 76 0.65 3.56 -1.52
C LYS A 76 1.89 2.96 -2.16
N GLU A 77 2.96 3.73 -2.32
CA GLU A 77 4.21 3.28 -2.91
C GLU A 77 4.86 2.15 -2.09
N GLN A 78 4.81 2.24 -0.76
CA GLN A 78 5.25 1.16 0.12
C GLN A 78 4.40 -0.10 -0.01
N LEU A 79 3.07 0.05 -0.08
CA LEU A 79 2.16 -1.08 -0.27
C LEU A 79 2.39 -1.78 -1.61
N GLU A 80 2.56 -1.01 -2.69
CA GLU A 80 2.87 -1.57 -4.01
C GLU A 80 4.23 -2.27 -4.05
N GLN A 81 5.25 -1.75 -3.33
CA GLN A 81 6.53 -2.43 -3.22
C GLN A 81 6.39 -3.77 -2.48
N GLN A 82 5.69 -3.77 -1.35
CA GLN A 82 5.43 -4.99 -0.58
C GLN A 82 4.58 -5.99 -1.36
N PHE A 83 3.65 -5.49 -2.19
CA PHE A 83 2.86 -6.32 -3.09
C PHE A 83 3.73 -6.99 -4.17
N LYS A 84 4.68 -6.26 -4.75
CA LYS A 84 5.66 -6.82 -5.70
C LYS A 84 6.40 -8.01 -5.07
N ASP A 85 6.97 -7.80 -3.88
CA ASP A 85 7.73 -8.85 -3.21
C ASP A 85 6.84 -10.06 -2.83
N TRP A 86 5.57 -9.79 -2.50
CA TRP A 86 4.58 -10.85 -2.30
C TRP A 86 4.32 -11.65 -3.57
N MET A 87 4.19 -10.99 -4.72
CA MET A 87 3.99 -11.65 -6.01
C MET A 87 5.20 -12.46 -6.44
N GLU A 88 6.42 -11.95 -6.27
CA GLU A 88 7.66 -12.68 -6.56
C GLU A 88 7.73 -13.98 -5.75
N THR A 89 7.47 -13.88 -4.44
CA THR A 89 7.47 -15.04 -3.55
C THR A 89 6.34 -16.02 -3.91
N THR A 90 5.16 -15.50 -4.28
CA THR A 90 4.03 -16.32 -4.73
C THR A 90 4.37 -17.06 -6.02
N SER A 91 4.97 -16.40 -7.00
CA SER A 91 5.42 -17.01 -8.26
C SER A 91 6.42 -18.14 -8.01
N SER A 92 7.39 -17.92 -7.14
CA SER A 92 8.38 -18.92 -6.72
C SER A 92 7.73 -20.14 -6.07
N ASN A 93 6.75 -19.94 -5.19
CA ASN A 93 5.99 -21.01 -4.56
C ASN A 93 5.12 -21.80 -5.58
N LEU A 94 4.56 -21.12 -6.60
CA LEU A 94 3.85 -21.78 -7.69
C LEU A 94 4.77 -22.66 -8.54
N GLN A 95 5.98 -22.19 -8.84
CA GLN A 95 7.00 -22.96 -9.54
C GLN A 95 7.45 -24.20 -8.74
N ALA A 96 7.49 -24.08 -7.41
CA ALA A 96 7.73 -25.21 -6.51
C ALA A 96 6.58 -26.23 -6.44
N GLY A 97 5.44 -25.97 -7.15
CA GLY A 97 4.33 -26.91 -7.27
C GLY A 97 3.18 -26.72 -6.26
N TYR A 98 3.18 -25.65 -5.48
CA TYR A 98 2.06 -25.37 -4.59
C TYR A 98 0.80 -24.96 -5.38
N SER A 99 -0.38 -25.26 -4.83
CA SER A 99 -1.63 -24.73 -5.37
C SER A 99 -1.68 -23.21 -5.24
N VAL A 100 -2.44 -22.53 -6.10
CA VAL A 100 -2.50 -21.06 -6.14
C VAL A 100 -2.78 -20.48 -4.76
N GLU A 101 -3.83 -20.94 -4.08
CA GLU A 101 -4.21 -20.44 -2.76
C GLU A 101 -3.12 -20.66 -1.71
N ASN A 102 -2.49 -21.84 -1.70
CA ASN A 102 -1.41 -22.17 -0.79
C ASN A 102 -0.15 -21.35 -1.09
N ALA A 103 0.15 -21.07 -2.35
CA ALA A 103 1.28 -20.24 -2.76
C ALA A 103 1.13 -18.81 -2.21
N PHE A 104 -0.06 -18.19 -2.34
CA PHE A 104 -0.35 -16.87 -1.75
C PHE A 104 -0.22 -16.85 -0.22
N LEU A 105 -0.74 -17.86 0.46
CA LEU A 105 -0.68 -17.94 1.91
C LEU A 105 0.76 -18.14 2.41
N ARG A 106 1.52 -19.01 1.75
CA ARG A 106 2.90 -19.31 2.10
C ARG A 106 3.81 -18.10 1.86
N ALA A 107 3.67 -17.44 0.72
CA ALA A 107 4.35 -16.19 0.43
C ALA A 107 4.08 -15.12 1.51
N GLY A 108 2.85 -15.05 2.00
CA GLY A 108 2.49 -14.16 3.10
C GLY A 108 3.20 -14.46 4.41
N GLU A 109 3.40 -15.73 4.75
CA GLU A 109 4.17 -16.12 5.95
C GLU A 109 5.67 -15.79 5.79
N GLU A 110 6.22 -15.91 4.58
CA GLU A 110 7.60 -15.54 4.27
C GLU A 110 7.81 -14.02 4.35
N LEU A 111 6.90 -13.23 3.78
CA LEU A 111 6.94 -11.76 3.89
C LEU A 111 6.84 -11.26 5.33
N LYS A 112 6.15 -11.99 6.19
CA LYS A 112 6.06 -11.65 7.61
C LYS A 112 7.42 -11.70 8.32
N LEU A 113 8.31 -12.57 7.87
CA LEU A 113 9.69 -12.62 8.38
C LEU A 113 10.51 -11.43 7.90
N LEU A 114 10.23 -10.93 6.69
CA LEU A 114 10.96 -9.84 6.07
C LEU A 114 10.50 -8.45 6.58
N TYR A 115 9.20 -8.22 6.62
CA TYR A 115 8.61 -6.91 6.91
C TYR A 115 8.01 -6.76 8.31
N GLY A 116 7.88 -7.86 9.06
CA GLY A 116 7.22 -7.86 10.36
C GLY A 116 5.69 -7.95 10.29
N LYS A 117 5.03 -7.88 11.44
CA LYS A 117 3.59 -8.16 11.59
C LYS A 117 2.69 -6.94 11.35
N GLU A 118 3.22 -5.74 11.43
CA GLU A 118 2.43 -4.50 11.50
C GLU A 118 2.30 -3.76 10.15
N THR A 119 2.74 -4.37 9.06
CA THR A 119 2.67 -3.75 7.73
C THR A 119 1.27 -3.86 7.14
N ASP A 120 0.94 -2.92 6.24
CA ASP A 120 -0.37 -2.92 5.59
C ASP A 120 -0.59 -4.16 4.73
N ILE A 121 0.46 -4.67 4.06
CA ILE A 121 0.37 -5.92 3.29
C ILE A 121 0.08 -7.12 4.21
N GLN A 122 0.64 -7.18 5.42
CA GLN A 122 0.37 -8.28 6.36
C GLN A 122 -1.08 -8.28 6.86
N LYS A 123 -1.69 -7.11 6.99
CA LYS A 123 -3.12 -7.00 7.32
C LYS A 123 -3.98 -7.57 6.18
N GLU A 124 -3.63 -7.27 4.93
CA GLU A 124 -4.34 -7.79 3.76
C GLU A 124 -4.14 -9.31 3.59
N ILE A 125 -2.94 -9.82 3.80
CA ILE A 125 -2.66 -11.26 3.79
C ILE A 125 -3.44 -11.98 4.89
N CYS A 126 -3.53 -11.39 6.08
CA CYS A 126 -4.34 -11.93 7.17
C CYS A 126 -5.83 -11.94 6.82
N ASN A 127 -6.33 -10.88 6.20
CA ASN A 127 -7.70 -10.79 5.70
C ASN A 127 -7.97 -11.83 4.58
N LEU A 128 -7.05 -11.97 3.63
CA LEU A 128 -7.11 -13.00 2.59
C LEU A 128 -7.20 -14.40 3.20
N LYS A 129 -6.35 -14.73 4.17
CA LYS A 129 -6.39 -16.02 4.88
C LYS A 129 -7.74 -16.27 5.54
N HIS A 130 -8.30 -15.25 6.20
CA HIS A 130 -9.62 -15.34 6.83
C HIS A 130 -10.74 -15.55 5.82
N LEU A 131 -10.73 -14.81 4.71
CA LEU A 131 -11.75 -14.93 3.66
C LEU A 131 -11.69 -16.25 2.92
N LEU A 132 -10.48 -16.77 2.63
CA LEU A 132 -10.30 -18.11 2.06
C LEU A 132 -10.84 -19.21 2.99
N THR A 133 -10.64 -19.07 4.30
CA THR A 133 -11.20 -20.02 5.29
C THR A 133 -12.73 -20.00 5.28
N ASN A 134 -13.34 -18.88 4.91
CA ASN A 134 -14.79 -18.73 4.74
C ASN A 134 -15.28 -19.09 3.32
N ASN A 135 -14.44 -19.78 2.51
CA ASN A 135 -14.73 -20.20 1.14
C ASN A 135 -15.06 -19.04 0.17
N VAL A 136 -14.55 -17.84 0.44
CA VAL A 136 -14.65 -16.73 -0.52
C VAL A 136 -13.64 -16.97 -1.66
N PRO A 137 -14.08 -16.88 -2.93
CA PRO A 137 -13.19 -17.09 -4.08
C PRO A 137 -12.02 -16.10 -4.08
N LEU A 138 -10.80 -16.61 -4.37
CA LEU A 138 -9.57 -15.82 -4.36
C LEU A 138 -9.64 -14.60 -5.30
N GLU A 139 -10.25 -14.75 -6.49
CA GLU A 139 -10.44 -13.65 -7.44
C GLU A 139 -11.25 -12.48 -6.85
N LYS A 140 -12.27 -12.78 -6.06
CA LYS A 140 -13.07 -11.73 -5.41
C LYS A 140 -12.27 -11.00 -4.33
N ILE A 141 -11.44 -11.74 -3.59
CA ILE A 141 -10.59 -11.18 -2.53
C ILE A 141 -9.54 -10.25 -3.15
N LEU A 142 -8.88 -10.70 -4.22
CA LEU A 142 -7.86 -9.91 -4.93
C LEU A 142 -8.46 -8.68 -5.60
N TRP A 143 -9.64 -8.81 -6.19
CA TRP A 143 -10.34 -7.68 -6.80
C TRP A 143 -10.69 -6.60 -5.76
N ASP A 144 -11.27 -7.00 -4.63
CA ASP A 144 -11.59 -6.10 -3.54
C ASP A 144 -10.34 -5.41 -2.95
N PHE A 145 -9.24 -6.15 -2.85
CA PHE A 145 -7.96 -5.58 -2.45
C PHE A 145 -7.45 -4.55 -3.49
N GLY A 146 -7.51 -4.86 -4.78
CA GLY A 146 -7.17 -3.94 -5.86
C GLY A 146 -7.92 -2.63 -5.77
N GLU A 147 -9.25 -2.70 -5.60
CA GLU A 147 -10.12 -1.54 -5.46
C GLU A 147 -9.75 -0.66 -4.24
N ARG A 148 -9.48 -1.27 -3.09
CA ARG A 148 -9.16 -0.55 -1.84
C ARG A 148 -7.72 -0.02 -1.78
N SER A 149 -6.80 -0.68 -2.46
CA SER A 149 -5.38 -0.30 -2.45
C SER A 149 -5.13 1.06 -3.11
N GLY A 150 -5.92 1.39 -4.13
CA GLY A 150 -5.71 2.54 -5.00
C GLY A 150 -4.39 2.47 -5.78
N GLY A 151 -3.69 1.30 -5.75
CA GLY A 151 -2.49 1.01 -6.52
C GLY A 151 -2.84 0.43 -7.89
N LYS A 152 -2.27 0.99 -8.96
CA LYS A 152 -2.57 0.56 -10.32
C LYS A 152 -2.08 -0.87 -10.60
N ASP A 153 -0.91 -1.23 -10.07
CA ASP A 153 -0.32 -2.54 -10.31
C ASP A 153 -1.13 -3.64 -9.62
N ILE A 154 -1.64 -3.38 -8.41
CA ILE A 154 -2.50 -4.31 -7.67
C ILE A 154 -3.84 -4.49 -8.38
N GLN A 155 -4.43 -3.41 -8.88
CA GLN A 155 -5.71 -3.46 -9.60
C GLN A 155 -5.57 -4.20 -10.93
N ASN A 156 -4.54 -3.87 -11.73
CA ASN A 156 -4.25 -4.56 -12.98
C ASN A 156 -4.04 -6.06 -12.77
N PHE A 157 -3.29 -6.44 -11.73
CA PHE A 157 -3.09 -7.84 -11.37
C PHE A 157 -4.42 -8.54 -11.05
N ALA A 158 -5.27 -7.93 -10.25
CA ALA A 158 -6.56 -8.49 -9.88
C ALA A 158 -7.48 -8.70 -11.11
N ASP A 159 -7.49 -7.75 -12.04
CA ASP A 159 -8.26 -7.84 -13.28
C ASP A 159 -7.77 -8.96 -14.20
N VAL A 160 -6.44 -9.06 -14.39
CA VAL A 160 -5.81 -10.12 -15.19
C VAL A 160 -6.04 -11.48 -14.54
N PHE A 161 -5.91 -11.59 -13.23
CA PHE A 161 -6.16 -12.82 -12.49
C PHE A 161 -7.61 -13.30 -12.65
N ALA A 162 -8.58 -12.40 -12.51
CA ALA A 162 -9.99 -12.71 -12.71
C ALA A 162 -10.32 -13.12 -14.16
N ALA A 163 -9.66 -12.49 -15.14
CA ALA A 163 -9.80 -12.85 -16.56
C ALA A 163 -9.20 -14.24 -16.86
N GLY A 164 -7.99 -14.52 -16.36
CA GLY A 164 -7.29 -15.79 -16.55
C GLY A 164 -8.04 -16.97 -15.94
N LYS A 165 -8.61 -16.79 -14.76
CA LYS A 165 -9.43 -17.83 -14.12
C LYS A 165 -10.70 -18.14 -14.90
N ARG A 166 -11.34 -17.13 -15.51
CA ARG A 166 -12.53 -17.32 -16.36
C ARG A 166 -12.21 -18.01 -17.68
N SER A 167 -11.05 -17.73 -18.26
CA SER A 167 -10.63 -18.36 -19.52
C SER A 167 -10.16 -19.80 -19.36
N GLY A 168 -9.97 -20.30 -18.14
CA GLY A 168 -9.47 -21.64 -17.87
C GLY A 168 -7.99 -21.83 -18.22
N GLY A 169 -7.24 -20.74 -18.39
CA GLY A 169 -5.81 -20.75 -18.67
C GLY A 169 -4.96 -21.26 -17.50
N ASP A 170 -3.70 -21.56 -17.78
CA ASP A 170 -2.76 -21.92 -16.72
C ASP A 170 -2.48 -20.68 -15.85
N LEU A 171 -3.11 -20.65 -14.66
CA LEU A 171 -2.95 -19.58 -13.69
C LEU A 171 -1.50 -19.42 -13.21
N ARG A 172 -0.71 -20.50 -13.26
CA ARG A 172 0.70 -20.49 -12.86
C ARG A 172 1.52 -19.65 -13.81
N ASP A 173 1.43 -19.92 -15.10
CA ASP A 173 2.15 -19.18 -16.14
C ASP A 173 1.69 -17.71 -16.20
N MET A 174 0.39 -17.50 -16.04
CA MET A 174 -0.18 -16.16 -16.03
C MET A 174 0.33 -15.33 -14.84
N ILE A 175 0.34 -15.88 -13.62
CA ILE A 175 0.84 -15.19 -12.43
C ILE A 175 2.34 -14.93 -12.60
N GLY A 176 3.12 -15.87 -13.13
CA GLY A 176 4.54 -15.69 -13.43
C GLY A 176 4.77 -14.51 -14.37
N SER A 177 4.08 -14.48 -15.50
CA SER A 177 4.19 -13.38 -16.48
C SER A 177 3.75 -12.04 -15.92
N CYS A 178 2.67 -11.99 -15.14
CA CYS A 178 2.25 -10.76 -14.45
C CYS A 178 3.31 -10.28 -13.46
N CYS A 179 3.92 -11.19 -12.72
CA CYS A 179 4.98 -10.88 -11.78
C CYS A 179 6.19 -10.25 -12.49
N GLU A 180 6.65 -10.83 -13.59
CA GLU A 180 7.76 -10.30 -14.40
C GLU A 180 7.46 -8.88 -14.89
N ILE A 181 6.26 -8.62 -15.37
CA ILE A 181 5.86 -7.29 -15.85
C ILE A 181 5.87 -6.27 -14.70
N ILE A 182 5.36 -6.62 -13.53
CA ILE A 182 5.33 -5.75 -12.35
C ILE A 182 6.75 -5.42 -11.90
N VAL A 183 7.64 -6.41 -11.84
CA VAL A 183 9.05 -6.26 -11.48
C VAL A 183 9.75 -5.33 -12.46
N MET A 184 9.68 -5.62 -13.75
CA MET A 184 10.34 -4.88 -14.81
C MET A 184 9.90 -3.41 -14.85
N ARG A 185 8.61 -3.15 -14.69
CA ARG A 185 8.07 -1.80 -14.65
C ARG A 185 8.62 -0.99 -13.47
N ARG A 186 8.69 -1.58 -12.28
CA ARG A 186 9.21 -0.93 -11.08
C ARG A 186 10.69 -0.62 -11.15
N ASP A 187 11.47 -1.50 -11.74
CA ASP A 187 12.90 -1.29 -11.91
C ASP A 187 13.16 -0.14 -12.90
N THR A 188 12.41 -0.08 -14.00
CA THR A 188 12.46 1.05 -14.95
C THR A 188 12.07 2.38 -14.28
N GLU A 189 11.01 2.42 -13.47
CA GLU A 189 10.61 3.63 -12.74
C GLU A 189 11.69 4.10 -11.74
N ARG A 190 12.40 3.17 -11.08
CA ARG A 190 13.52 3.49 -10.20
C ARG A 190 14.70 4.08 -10.95
N GLU A 191 15.06 3.51 -12.09
CA GLU A 191 16.15 4.04 -12.94
C GLU A 191 15.84 5.46 -13.41
N ILE A 192 14.63 5.71 -13.92
CA ILE A 192 14.19 7.05 -14.35
C ILE A 192 14.28 8.03 -13.18
N ARG A 193 13.81 7.66 -12.00
CA ARG A 193 13.84 8.52 -10.81
C ARG A 193 15.28 8.85 -10.38
N THR A 194 16.20 7.89 -10.47
CA THR A 194 17.63 8.09 -10.15
C THR A 194 18.27 9.05 -11.14
N LEU A 195 17.98 8.92 -12.44
CA LEU A 195 18.50 9.79 -13.48
C LEU A 195 18.01 11.25 -13.34
N ILE A 196 16.77 11.45 -12.91
CA ILE A 196 16.21 12.79 -12.67
C ILE A 196 16.85 13.47 -11.45
N HIS A 197 17.25 12.71 -10.43
CA HIS A 197 17.88 13.28 -9.22
C HIS A 197 19.37 13.63 -9.42
N ILE A 198 20.02 13.13 -10.48
CA ILE A 198 21.44 13.41 -10.77
C ILE A 198 21.62 14.72 -11.57
N LYS A 199 20.55 15.31 -12.08
CA LYS A 199 20.57 16.54 -12.90
C LYS A 199 20.10 17.74 -12.10
#